data_11a5933732d40362f352d42d42a808b1
#
_entry.id   11a5933732d40362f352d42d42a808b1
#
_cell.length_a   1.000
_cell.length_b   1.000
_cell.length_c   1.000
_cell.angle_alpha   90.00
_cell.angle_beta   90.00
_cell.angle_gamma   90.00
#
_symmetry.space_group_name_H-M   'P 1'
#
loop_
_entity.id
_entity.type
_entity.pdbx_description
1 polymer ?
#
loop_
_entity_poly.entity_id
_entity_poly.type
_entity_poly.pdbx_seq_one_letter_code
_entity_poly.pdbx_strand_id
1 'polypeptide(L)'
;MYKRQDVPVELCDVSELKILGTHNYENVMAASAMAYAYGVPIEVIRKNLLTFPGVEHRIEFVAEKRGVLYYNDSKGTNPDAAIKGIQAMNRPTILIGGGYDKDSEYDEWIKAFDGKVRKLVLLGATREKIAQSAHANGFDDIIMADTFEEAFEQCVKYAKPGDAVLLSPACASWG
;
A
#
# COMPACT_ATOMS: atom_id res chain seq x y z
N MET A 1 -29.24 -23.75 4.31
CA MET A 1 -30.33 -22.75 4.33
C MET A 1 -29.77 -21.48 4.92
N TYR A 2 -29.34 -20.52 4.10
CA TYR A 2 -28.80 -19.25 4.59
C TYR A 2 -29.95 -18.36 4.99
N LYS A 3 -30.04 -17.99 6.28
CA LYS A 3 -30.94 -16.91 6.70
C LYS A 3 -30.37 -15.59 6.17
N ARG A 4 -31.03 -14.99 5.17
CA ARG A 4 -30.80 -13.61 4.78
C ARG A 4 -31.10 -12.76 6.03
N GLN A 5 -30.15 -11.98 6.51
CA GLN A 5 -30.43 -10.97 7.51
C GLN A 5 -31.18 -9.83 6.82
N ASP A 6 -32.37 -9.52 7.34
CA ASP A 6 -33.20 -8.44 6.82
C ASP A 6 -32.73 -7.06 7.35
N VAL A 7 -31.81 -7.03 8.30
CA VAL A 7 -31.26 -5.80 8.90
C VAL A 7 -29.75 -5.83 8.83
N PRO A 8 -29.11 -4.79 8.25
CA PRO A 8 -27.66 -4.64 8.26
C PRO A 8 -27.14 -4.55 9.71
N VAL A 9 -26.05 -5.24 9.98
CA VAL A 9 -25.33 -5.10 11.26
C VAL A 9 -24.10 -4.24 10.99
N GLU A 10 -24.07 -3.05 11.58
CA GLU A 10 -22.93 -2.17 11.53
C GLU A 10 -21.80 -2.74 12.41
N LEU A 11 -20.58 -2.85 11.84
CA LEU A 11 -19.40 -3.33 12.55
C LEU A 11 -18.61 -2.17 13.16
N CYS A 12 -18.17 -1.24 12.34
CA CYS A 12 -17.43 -0.03 12.71
C CYS A 12 -17.37 0.91 11.51
N ASP A 13 -16.97 2.16 11.73
CA ASP A 13 -16.57 3.05 10.64
C ASP A 13 -15.20 2.63 10.10
N VAL A 14 -14.99 2.75 8.80
CA VAL A 14 -13.71 2.41 8.16
C VAL A 14 -12.55 3.29 8.65
N SER A 15 -12.84 4.51 9.10
CA SER A 15 -11.85 5.42 9.68
C SER A 15 -11.31 4.97 11.04
N GLU A 16 -12.01 4.06 11.72
CA GLU A 16 -11.57 3.47 12.99
C GLU A 16 -10.60 2.29 12.79
N LEU A 17 -10.52 1.75 11.56
CA LEU A 17 -9.62 0.66 11.24
C LEU A 17 -8.18 1.15 11.10
N LYS A 18 -7.24 0.36 11.61
CA LYS A 18 -5.80 0.65 11.49
C LYS A 18 -5.20 0.25 10.14
N ILE A 19 -5.96 -0.50 9.33
CA ILE A 19 -5.55 -0.97 8.00
C ILE A 19 -6.16 -0.07 6.93
N LEU A 20 -5.43 0.14 5.84
CA LEU A 20 -5.81 1.04 4.76
C LEU A 20 -6.19 0.26 3.50
N GLY A 21 -7.05 0.87 2.69
CA GLY A 21 -7.39 0.42 1.35
C GLY A 21 -8.65 -0.42 1.26
N THR A 22 -9.41 -0.19 0.19
CA THR A 22 -10.71 -0.84 -0.06
C THR A 22 -10.62 -2.36 -0.04
N HIS A 23 -9.56 -2.93 -0.62
CA HIS A 23 -9.34 -4.38 -0.61
C HIS A 23 -9.21 -4.96 0.81
N ASN A 24 -8.64 -4.20 1.76
CA ASN A 24 -8.58 -4.61 3.16
C ASN A 24 -9.94 -4.52 3.83
N TYR A 25 -10.77 -3.53 3.47
CA TYR A 25 -12.15 -3.44 3.98
C TYR A 25 -13.01 -4.60 3.47
N GLU A 26 -12.82 -5.03 2.22
CA GLU A 26 -13.44 -6.24 1.67
C GLU A 26 -13.00 -7.50 2.44
N ASN A 27 -11.71 -7.62 2.76
CA ASN A 27 -11.19 -8.70 3.59
C ASN A 27 -11.79 -8.70 5.00
N VAL A 28 -11.93 -7.52 5.62
CA VAL A 28 -12.59 -7.34 6.92
C VAL A 28 -14.04 -7.82 6.86
N MET A 29 -14.79 -7.42 5.84
CA MET A 29 -16.18 -7.85 5.68
C MET A 29 -16.27 -9.36 5.51
N ALA A 30 -15.43 -9.96 4.67
CA ALA A 30 -15.41 -11.40 4.44
C ALA A 30 -15.05 -12.19 5.73
N ALA A 31 -13.99 -11.78 6.42
CA ALA A 31 -13.56 -12.41 7.67
C ALA A 31 -14.63 -12.28 8.76
N SER A 32 -15.26 -11.11 8.88
CA SER A 32 -16.33 -10.86 9.85
C SER A 32 -17.57 -11.70 9.56
N ALA A 33 -17.95 -11.82 8.29
CA ALA A 33 -19.08 -12.66 7.89
C ALA A 33 -18.83 -14.13 8.21
N MET A 34 -17.62 -14.64 7.96
CA MET A 34 -17.22 -16.00 8.31
C MET A 34 -17.24 -16.22 9.83
N ALA A 35 -16.65 -15.31 10.60
CA ALA A 35 -16.62 -15.41 12.06
C ALA A 35 -18.02 -15.37 12.65
N TYR A 36 -18.89 -14.49 12.16
CA TYR A 36 -20.28 -14.40 12.58
C TYR A 36 -21.07 -15.66 12.24
N ALA A 37 -20.89 -16.20 11.03
CA ALA A 37 -21.53 -17.46 10.63
C ALA A 37 -21.08 -18.66 11.48
N TYR A 38 -19.86 -18.60 12.00
CA TYR A 38 -19.31 -19.61 12.92
C TYR A 38 -19.77 -19.42 14.38
N GLY A 39 -20.53 -18.37 14.69
CA GLY A 39 -21.12 -18.12 15.99
C GLY A 39 -20.29 -17.21 16.91
N VAL A 40 -19.27 -16.51 16.36
CA VAL A 40 -18.52 -15.52 17.17
C VAL A 40 -19.42 -14.31 17.46
N PRO A 41 -19.54 -13.89 18.73
CA PRO A 41 -20.31 -12.72 19.08
C PRO A 41 -19.84 -11.44 18.39
N ILE A 42 -20.78 -10.58 17.98
CA ILE A 42 -20.48 -9.39 17.20
C ILE A 42 -19.53 -8.41 17.92
N GLU A 43 -19.65 -8.31 19.24
CA GLU A 43 -18.80 -7.46 20.09
C GLU A 43 -17.35 -7.94 20.11
N VAL A 44 -17.14 -9.25 20.01
CA VAL A 44 -15.80 -9.85 19.90
C VAL A 44 -15.21 -9.53 18.54
N ILE A 45 -16.01 -9.64 17.45
CA ILE A 45 -15.58 -9.27 16.10
C ILE A 45 -15.17 -7.80 16.08
N ARG A 46 -16.03 -6.87 16.54
CA ARG A 46 -15.75 -5.44 16.62
C ARG A 46 -14.46 -5.13 17.35
N LYS A 47 -14.30 -5.67 18.56
CA LYS A 47 -13.10 -5.45 19.37
C LYS A 47 -11.83 -5.85 18.63
N ASN A 48 -11.85 -6.99 17.95
CA ASN A 48 -10.69 -7.46 17.20
C ASN A 48 -10.41 -6.59 15.96
N LEU A 49 -11.44 -6.14 15.24
CA LEU A 49 -11.26 -5.24 14.10
C LEU A 49 -10.58 -3.93 14.49
N LEU A 50 -11.03 -3.29 15.57
CA LEU A 50 -10.48 -2.01 16.03
C LEU A 50 -9.06 -2.11 16.59
N THR A 51 -8.66 -3.28 17.02
CA THR A 51 -7.31 -3.52 17.57
C THR A 51 -6.35 -4.15 16.58
N PHE A 52 -6.83 -4.71 15.47
CA PHE A 52 -6.00 -5.40 14.49
C PHE A 52 -5.00 -4.44 13.82
N PRO A 53 -3.68 -4.67 14.00
CA PRO A 53 -2.66 -3.73 13.50
C PRO A 53 -2.38 -3.87 11.99
N GLY A 54 -2.97 -4.86 11.32
CA GLY A 54 -2.62 -5.26 9.97
C GLY A 54 -1.67 -6.47 9.93
N VAL A 55 -1.20 -6.77 8.73
CA VAL A 55 -0.21 -7.83 8.48
C VAL A 55 1.12 -7.17 8.17
N GLU A 56 2.19 -7.65 8.82
CA GLU A 56 3.55 -7.18 8.57
C GLU A 56 3.89 -7.16 7.09
N HIS A 57 4.58 -6.11 6.67
CA HIS A 57 5.02 -5.88 5.29
C HIS A 57 3.90 -5.68 4.24
N ARG A 58 2.66 -5.49 4.67
CA ARG A 58 1.51 -5.27 3.78
C ARG A 58 0.80 -3.96 4.15
N ILE A 59 1.24 -2.87 3.52
CA ILE A 59 0.83 -1.49 3.82
C ILE A 59 0.91 -1.21 5.33
N GLU A 60 1.93 -1.78 5.95
CA GLU A 60 2.19 -1.70 7.38
C GLU A 60 2.58 -0.27 7.75
N PHE A 61 1.87 0.33 8.70
CA PHE A 61 2.31 1.59 9.28
C PHE A 61 3.55 1.37 10.15
N VAL A 62 4.64 2.04 9.79
CA VAL A 62 5.94 1.90 10.48
C VAL A 62 6.13 3.01 11.49
N ALA A 63 5.95 4.26 11.08
CA ALA A 63 6.20 5.41 11.93
C ALA A 63 5.56 6.69 11.37
N GLU A 64 5.42 7.68 12.26
CA GLU A 64 5.24 9.08 11.89
C GLU A 64 6.44 9.88 12.37
N LYS A 65 7.08 10.62 11.46
CA LYS A 65 8.18 11.52 11.78
C LYS A 65 8.00 12.85 11.08
N ARG A 66 8.02 13.95 11.84
CA ARG A 66 7.90 15.32 11.33
C ARG A 66 6.63 15.52 10.46
N GLY A 67 5.52 14.86 10.81
CA GLY A 67 4.27 14.92 10.06
C GLY A 67 4.25 14.12 8.78
N VAL A 68 5.27 13.29 8.52
CA VAL A 68 5.33 12.33 7.39
C VAL A 68 5.04 10.93 7.92
N LEU A 69 4.15 10.20 7.23
CA LEU A 69 3.82 8.81 7.55
C LEU A 69 4.67 7.86 6.70
N TYR A 70 5.19 6.83 7.32
CA TYR A 70 6.03 5.82 6.66
C TYR A 70 5.31 4.48 6.65
N TYR A 71 5.20 3.88 5.47
CA TYR A 71 4.53 2.60 5.24
C TYR A 71 5.45 1.60 4.57
N ASN A 72 5.40 0.35 5.04
CA ASN A 72 6.09 -0.78 4.48
C ASN A 72 5.11 -1.72 3.78
N ASP A 73 5.18 -1.77 2.46
CA ASP A 73 4.45 -2.70 1.61
C ASP A 73 5.43 -3.56 0.78
N SER A 74 6.49 -4.05 1.42
CA SER A 74 7.50 -4.89 0.75
C SER A 74 6.93 -6.22 0.22
N LYS A 75 5.72 -6.60 0.61
CA LYS A 75 4.92 -7.67 0.00
C LYS A 75 4.31 -7.29 -1.37
N GLY A 76 4.33 -6.04 -1.76
CA GLY A 76 3.97 -5.54 -3.09
C GLY A 76 5.00 -5.92 -4.16
N THR A 77 5.25 -7.23 -4.33
CA THR A 77 6.33 -7.79 -5.17
C THR A 77 5.97 -7.98 -6.63
N ASN A 78 4.88 -7.42 -7.07
CA ASN A 78 4.44 -7.35 -8.45
C ASN A 78 3.57 -6.09 -8.68
N PRO A 79 3.38 -5.65 -9.95
CA PRO A 79 2.62 -4.44 -10.26
C PRO A 79 1.20 -4.44 -9.69
N ASP A 80 0.45 -5.54 -9.78
CA ASP A 80 -0.94 -5.61 -9.30
C ASP A 80 -1.03 -5.39 -7.79
N ALA A 81 -0.13 -5.97 -7.02
CA ALA A 81 -0.06 -5.78 -5.58
C ALA A 81 0.32 -4.32 -5.23
N ALA A 82 1.32 -3.77 -5.92
CA ALA A 82 1.77 -2.39 -5.70
C ALA A 82 0.71 -1.35 -6.10
N ILE A 83 -0.12 -1.61 -7.11
CA ILE A 83 -1.30 -0.79 -7.43
C ILE A 83 -2.22 -0.69 -6.21
N LYS A 84 -2.49 -1.79 -5.52
CA LYS A 84 -3.31 -1.78 -4.30
C LYS A 84 -2.68 -0.95 -3.17
N GLY A 85 -1.35 -1.02 -3.04
CA GLY A 85 -0.59 -0.18 -2.12
C GLY A 85 -0.81 1.31 -2.38
N ILE A 86 -0.65 1.76 -3.64
CA ILE A 86 -0.86 3.15 -4.04
C ILE A 86 -2.33 3.58 -3.84
N GLN A 87 -3.27 2.74 -4.26
CA GLN A 87 -4.70 3.02 -4.12
C GLN A 87 -5.13 3.21 -2.66
N ALA A 88 -4.46 2.53 -1.73
CA ALA A 88 -4.72 2.66 -0.30
C ALA A 88 -4.21 3.99 0.29
N MET A 89 -3.28 4.66 -0.37
CA MET A 89 -2.76 5.94 0.12
C MET A 89 -3.82 7.05 0.02
N ASN A 90 -3.94 7.81 1.09
CA ASN A 90 -4.86 8.95 1.23
C ASN A 90 -4.14 10.30 1.36
N ARG A 91 -2.83 10.33 1.07
CA ARG A 91 -1.95 11.51 1.13
C ARG A 91 -1.04 11.56 -0.09
N PRO A 92 -0.48 12.72 -0.43
CA PRO A 92 0.60 12.80 -1.40
C PRO A 92 1.73 11.86 -0.99
N THR A 93 2.18 11.02 -1.91
CA THR A 93 3.07 9.90 -1.58
C THR A 93 4.38 10.00 -2.33
N ILE A 94 5.49 9.77 -1.62
CA ILE A 94 6.78 9.44 -2.22
C ILE A 94 6.89 7.92 -2.21
N LEU A 95 7.07 7.34 -3.39
CA LEU A 95 7.03 5.91 -3.61
C LEU A 95 8.44 5.37 -3.85
N ILE A 96 8.83 4.34 -3.12
CA ILE A 96 10.06 3.57 -3.38
C ILE A 96 9.65 2.32 -4.15
N GLY A 97 10.22 2.17 -5.35
CA GLY A 97 9.95 1.04 -6.24
C GLY A 97 11.21 0.46 -6.86
N GLY A 98 11.05 -0.69 -7.52
CA GLY A 98 12.13 -1.40 -8.19
C GLY A 98 12.65 -2.60 -7.42
N GLY A 99 13.48 -3.38 -8.07
CA GLY A 99 14.02 -4.63 -7.55
C GLY A 99 14.52 -5.55 -8.65
N TYR A 100 14.27 -6.86 -8.52
CA TYR A 100 14.63 -7.87 -9.51
C TYR A 100 13.58 -7.95 -10.62
N ASP A 101 14.02 -8.06 -11.88
CA ASP A 101 13.14 -8.17 -13.04
C ASP A 101 12.59 -9.60 -13.20
N LYS A 102 11.28 -9.70 -13.27
CA LYS A 102 10.53 -10.92 -13.63
C LYS A 102 9.79 -10.73 -14.95
N ASP A 103 10.30 -9.86 -15.80
CA ASP A 103 9.70 -9.53 -17.10
C ASP A 103 8.29 -8.92 -16.97
N SER A 104 8.10 -8.13 -15.91
CA SER A 104 6.84 -7.44 -15.64
C SER A 104 6.70 -6.17 -16.47
N GLU A 105 5.46 -5.82 -16.84
CA GLU A 105 5.10 -4.52 -17.41
C GLU A 105 4.65 -3.56 -16.30
N TYR A 106 4.97 -2.27 -16.46
CA TYR A 106 4.75 -1.28 -15.39
C TYR A 106 3.73 -0.18 -15.75
N ASP A 107 3.22 -0.14 -16.97
CA ASP A 107 2.36 0.94 -17.46
C ASP A 107 1.10 1.11 -16.60
N GLU A 108 0.41 0.03 -16.25
CA GLU A 108 -0.78 0.08 -15.42
C GLU A 108 -0.47 0.52 -13.98
N TRP A 109 0.71 0.15 -13.47
CA TRP A 109 1.17 0.62 -12.17
C TRP A 109 1.42 2.12 -12.15
N ILE A 110 2.08 2.66 -13.21
CA ILE A 110 2.31 4.10 -13.34
C ILE A 110 0.98 4.87 -13.50
N LYS A 111 0.04 4.35 -14.31
CA LYS A 111 -1.29 4.96 -14.47
C LYS A 111 -2.06 5.02 -13.14
N ALA A 112 -1.85 4.04 -12.26
CA ALA A 112 -2.48 3.99 -10.95
C ALA A 112 -1.96 5.06 -9.97
N PHE A 113 -0.92 5.82 -10.32
CA PHE A 113 -0.44 6.94 -9.51
C PHE A 113 -1.51 8.03 -9.32
N ASP A 114 -2.31 8.29 -10.36
CA ASP A 114 -3.52 9.12 -10.32
C ASP A 114 -3.37 10.39 -9.45
N GLY A 115 -2.26 11.11 -9.61
CA GLY A 115 -1.93 12.29 -8.83
C GLY A 115 -1.55 12.06 -7.35
N LYS A 116 -1.63 10.84 -6.86
CA LYS A 116 -1.25 10.50 -5.47
C LYS A 116 0.27 10.41 -5.30
N VAL A 117 0.96 9.80 -6.27
CA VAL A 117 2.42 9.71 -6.25
C VAL A 117 3.01 11.02 -6.72
N ARG A 118 3.74 11.68 -5.82
CA ARG A 118 4.38 12.97 -6.07
C ARG A 118 5.83 12.82 -6.54
N LYS A 119 6.46 11.73 -6.14
CA LYS A 119 7.84 11.40 -6.49
C LYS A 119 8.04 9.89 -6.45
N LEU A 120 8.75 9.39 -7.45
CA LEU A 120 9.12 7.98 -7.56
C LEU A 120 10.63 7.84 -7.35
N VAL A 121 11.03 7.05 -6.36
CA VAL A 121 12.44 6.73 -6.09
C VAL A 121 12.66 5.29 -6.51
N LEU A 122 13.55 5.07 -7.46
CA LEU A 122 13.78 3.78 -8.09
C LEU A 122 15.16 3.23 -7.75
N LEU A 123 15.20 1.93 -7.45
CA LEU A 123 16.44 1.20 -7.20
C LEU A 123 16.38 -0.21 -7.83
N GLY A 124 17.54 -0.87 -7.86
CA GLY A 124 17.63 -2.24 -8.35
C GLY A 124 17.67 -2.37 -9.88
N ALA A 125 17.60 -3.62 -10.37
CA ALA A 125 17.81 -3.94 -11.78
C ALA A 125 16.71 -3.40 -12.70
N THR A 126 15.48 -3.20 -12.18
CA THR A 126 14.33 -2.73 -12.96
C THR A 126 14.21 -1.22 -13.06
N ARG A 127 15.08 -0.44 -12.39
CA ARG A 127 14.93 1.02 -12.27
C ARG A 127 14.82 1.73 -13.61
N GLU A 128 15.64 1.37 -14.58
CA GLU A 128 15.64 1.98 -15.92
C GLU A 128 14.37 1.63 -16.71
N LYS A 129 13.93 0.37 -16.65
CA LYS A 129 12.70 -0.11 -17.30
C LYS A 129 11.48 0.60 -16.75
N ILE A 130 11.41 0.74 -15.41
CA ILE A 130 10.32 1.46 -14.75
C ILE A 130 10.34 2.94 -15.11
N ALA A 131 11.50 3.58 -15.12
CA ALA A 131 11.62 5.00 -15.50
C ALA A 131 11.17 5.24 -16.94
N GLN A 132 11.52 4.37 -17.88
CA GLN A 132 11.06 4.46 -19.26
C GLN A 132 9.53 4.36 -19.35
N SER A 133 8.92 3.40 -18.64
CA SER A 133 7.46 3.28 -18.55
C SER A 133 6.83 4.52 -17.92
N ALA A 134 7.44 5.09 -16.88
CA ALA A 134 6.95 6.29 -16.20
C ALA A 134 6.96 7.50 -17.17
N HIS A 135 8.07 7.76 -17.87
CA HIS A 135 8.15 8.82 -18.86
C HIS A 135 7.14 8.63 -19.99
N ALA A 136 7.00 7.39 -20.51
CA ALA A 136 6.02 7.08 -21.56
C ALA A 136 4.57 7.36 -21.13
N ASN A 137 4.27 7.28 -19.82
CA ASN A 137 2.97 7.57 -19.23
C ASN A 137 2.89 8.98 -18.60
N GLY A 138 3.86 9.86 -18.87
CA GLY A 138 3.82 11.29 -18.49
C GLY A 138 4.20 11.56 -17.05
N PHE A 139 4.94 10.65 -16.39
CA PHE A 139 5.44 10.84 -15.03
C PHE A 139 6.97 11.02 -15.04
N ASP A 140 7.44 12.23 -14.68
CA ASP A 140 8.85 12.66 -14.79
C ASP A 140 9.53 12.89 -13.43
N ASP A 141 8.80 12.89 -12.34
CA ASP A 141 9.33 13.17 -10.99
C ASP A 141 10.02 11.93 -10.39
N ILE A 142 11.15 11.53 -11.01
CA ILE A 142 11.87 10.30 -10.73
C ILE A 142 13.24 10.61 -10.13
N ILE A 143 13.67 9.80 -9.17
CA ILE A 143 15.03 9.77 -8.61
C ILE A 143 15.54 8.34 -8.73
N MET A 144 16.75 8.19 -9.24
CA MET A 144 17.49 6.93 -9.24
C MET A 144 18.36 6.86 -7.99
N ALA A 145 18.38 5.70 -7.36
CA ALA A 145 19.23 5.38 -6.22
C ALA A 145 19.98 4.07 -6.46
N ASP A 146 21.17 3.96 -5.91
CA ASP A 146 22.00 2.76 -6.03
C ASP A 146 21.77 1.79 -4.87
N THR A 147 21.41 2.32 -3.69
CA THR A 147 21.13 1.54 -2.49
C THR A 147 19.77 1.89 -1.88
N PHE A 148 19.28 1.04 -1.00
CA PHE A 148 18.05 1.31 -0.25
C PHE A 148 18.21 2.49 0.71
N GLU A 149 19.38 2.61 1.33
CA GLU A 149 19.72 3.72 2.23
C GLU A 149 19.64 5.04 1.48
N GLU A 150 20.25 5.13 0.29
CA GLU A 150 20.18 6.31 -0.55
C GLU A 150 18.73 6.62 -0.96
N ALA A 151 17.97 5.61 -1.40
CA ALA A 151 16.56 5.77 -1.74
C ALA A 151 15.75 6.34 -0.57
N PHE A 152 16.00 5.83 0.63
CA PHE A 152 15.32 6.30 1.84
C PHE A 152 15.73 7.74 2.19
N GLU A 153 17.02 8.09 2.08
CA GLU A 153 17.53 9.46 2.29
C GLU A 153 16.87 10.46 1.31
N GLN A 154 16.71 10.08 0.04
CA GLN A 154 15.98 10.91 -0.92
C GLN A 154 14.52 11.09 -0.52
N CYS A 155 13.86 10.04 -0.03
CA CYS A 155 12.50 10.18 0.48
C CYS A 155 12.42 11.18 1.64
N VAL A 156 13.32 11.07 2.62
CA VAL A 156 13.37 11.98 3.77
C VAL A 156 13.63 13.43 3.34
N LYS A 157 14.51 13.63 2.34
CA LYS A 157 14.87 14.94 1.81
C LYS A 157 13.69 15.65 1.13
N TYR A 158 12.86 14.91 0.40
CA TYR A 158 11.77 15.48 -0.40
C TYR A 158 10.40 15.42 0.28
N ALA A 159 10.25 14.63 1.34
CA ALA A 159 9.01 14.54 2.09
C ALA A 159 8.70 15.84 2.85
N LYS A 160 7.43 16.20 2.88
CA LYS A 160 6.90 17.36 3.60
C LYS A 160 5.87 16.91 4.63
N PRO A 161 5.62 17.67 5.70
CA PRO A 161 4.50 17.40 6.59
C PRO A 161 3.20 17.22 5.79
N GLY A 162 2.47 16.14 6.06
CA GLY A 162 1.28 15.75 5.32
C GLY A 162 1.50 14.72 4.22
N ASP A 163 2.75 14.43 3.84
CA ASP A 163 3.08 13.37 2.88
C ASP A 163 3.09 11.98 3.55
N ALA A 164 3.08 10.97 2.69
CA ALA A 164 3.45 9.60 3.03
C ALA A 164 4.70 9.16 2.26
N VAL A 165 5.50 8.28 2.85
CA VAL A 165 6.54 7.50 2.16
C VAL A 165 6.08 6.05 2.15
N LEU A 166 5.99 5.46 0.97
CA LEU A 166 5.56 4.08 0.77
C LEU A 166 6.68 3.28 0.12
N LEU A 167 7.12 2.22 0.77
CA LEU A 167 7.92 1.17 0.14
C LEU A 167 6.95 0.15 -0.47
N SER A 168 6.80 0.13 -1.79
CA SER A 168 5.99 -0.87 -2.53
C SER A 168 6.67 -1.18 -3.86
N PRO A 169 7.52 -2.22 -3.89
CA PRO A 169 8.53 -2.40 -4.92
C PRO A 169 7.99 -2.61 -6.34
N ALA A 170 6.80 -3.16 -6.51
CA ALA A 170 6.23 -3.67 -7.77
C ALA A 170 7.09 -4.76 -8.44
N CYS A 171 8.16 -5.18 -7.80
CA CYS A 171 9.16 -6.12 -8.28
C CYS A 171 9.44 -7.20 -7.24
N ALA A 172 10.03 -8.31 -7.68
CA ALA A 172 10.53 -9.30 -6.74
C ALA A 172 11.66 -8.73 -5.88
N SER A 173 11.76 -9.24 -4.65
CA SER A 173 12.95 -9.01 -3.83
C SER A 173 14.15 -9.76 -4.43
N TRP A 174 15.35 -9.28 -4.11
CA TRP A 174 16.57 -10.01 -4.34
C TRP A 174 16.50 -11.38 -3.62
N GLY A 175 16.87 -12.42 -4.33
CA GLY A 175 17.06 -13.74 -3.75
C GLY A 175 18.36 -13.82 -2.96
#